data_740e04a322b9c1128379877af2edc99e
#
_entry.id   740e04a322b9c1128379877af2edc99e
#
_cell.length_a   1.000
_cell.length_b   1.000
_cell.length_c   1.000
_cell.angle_alpha   90.00
_cell.angle_beta   90.00
_cell.angle_gamma   90.00
#
_symmetry.space_group_name_H-M   'P 1'
#
loop_
_entity.id
_entity.type
_entity.pdbx_description
1 polymer ?
#
loop_
_entity_poly.entity_id
_entity_poly.type
_entity_poly.pdbx_seq_one_letter_code
_entity_poly.pdbx_strand_id
1 'polypeptide(L)'
;EGMRDKNSNKDRLKAWEEGKTGFPFIDACMRYLTHNGWITFRMRAMLTSFASYDLWIDWRSSGYVLAKLFTDYEPGIHYSQLQMQSGVTGINTLRIYNPIKQSMEHDKDGNFIKKWVPELKNIPSSFIHEPWKMNSEMQSKYKCILGKDYPNPIVEHKEAVKFAREKISIARKDNDYRLKSNKVFNKHGSRSKTRSTKTRTTSKQLELI
;
A
#
# COMPACT_ATOMS: atom_id res chain seq x y z
N GLU A 1 18.89 -1.84 5.99
CA GLU A 1 19.17 -0.41 5.74
C GLU A 1 19.58 -0.22 4.28
N GLY A 2 19.18 0.90 3.65
CA GLY A 2 19.62 1.24 2.28
C GLY A 2 18.83 0.62 1.12
N MET A 3 17.79 -0.17 1.36
CA MET A 3 17.01 -0.76 0.28
C MET A 3 16.23 0.28 -0.55
N ARG A 4 15.79 1.35 0.09
CA ARG A 4 15.15 2.51 -0.54
C ARG A 4 15.94 3.76 -0.18
N ASP A 5 16.24 4.59 -1.19
CA ASP A 5 16.91 5.86 -0.96
C ASP A 5 15.91 6.89 -0.41
N LYS A 6 16.28 7.57 0.68
CA LYS A 6 15.47 8.62 1.32
C LYS A 6 15.20 9.82 0.41
N ASN A 7 16.07 10.07 -0.54
CA ASN A 7 16.00 11.21 -1.44
C ASN A 7 15.38 10.85 -2.81
N SER A 8 15.12 9.57 -3.07
CA SER A 8 14.48 9.14 -4.30
C SER A 8 12.98 9.41 -4.26
N ASN A 9 12.41 9.59 -5.45
CA ASN A 9 10.95 9.68 -5.64
C ASN A 9 10.26 10.83 -4.87
N LYS A 10 10.90 11.99 -4.73
CA LYS A 10 10.32 13.17 -4.05
C LYS A 10 9.00 13.60 -4.68
N ASP A 11 8.89 13.57 -6.01
CA ASP A 11 7.66 13.92 -6.71
C ASP A 11 6.53 12.94 -6.41
N ARG A 12 6.84 11.65 -6.31
CA ARG A 12 5.88 10.62 -5.90
C ARG A 12 5.44 10.80 -4.44
N LEU A 13 6.38 11.14 -3.54
CA LEU A 13 6.06 11.43 -2.14
C LEU A 13 5.12 12.64 -2.06
N LYS A 14 5.42 13.70 -2.78
CA LYS A 14 4.58 14.92 -2.84
C LYS A 14 3.19 14.61 -3.39
N ALA A 15 3.10 13.89 -4.50
CA ALA A 15 1.81 13.50 -5.08
C ALA A 15 0.98 12.65 -4.11
N TRP A 16 1.61 11.75 -3.35
CA TRP A 16 0.96 10.95 -2.34
C TRP A 16 0.51 11.80 -1.14
N GLU A 17 1.34 12.70 -0.63
CA GLU A 17 1.03 13.63 0.44
C GLU A 17 -0.16 14.55 0.10
N GLU A 18 -0.20 15.02 -1.16
CA GLU A 18 -1.27 15.89 -1.66
C GLU A 18 -2.56 15.13 -2.08
N GLY A 19 -2.56 13.79 -2.04
CA GLY A 19 -3.67 12.98 -2.55
C GLY A 19 -3.91 13.21 -4.05
N LYS A 20 -2.85 13.12 -4.85
CA LYS A 20 -2.82 13.32 -6.31
C LYS A 20 -2.06 12.19 -7.02
N THR A 21 -2.24 10.96 -6.55
CA THR A 21 -1.54 9.79 -7.10
C THR A 21 -2.19 9.22 -8.35
N GLY A 22 -3.43 9.62 -8.65
CA GLY A 22 -4.24 9.02 -9.69
C GLY A 22 -4.91 7.71 -9.27
N PHE A 23 -4.77 7.30 -8.00
CA PHE A 23 -5.49 6.18 -7.40
C PHE A 23 -6.59 6.73 -6.48
N PRO A 24 -7.87 6.73 -6.91
CA PRO A 24 -8.93 7.49 -6.24
C PRO A 24 -9.09 7.21 -4.76
N PHE A 25 -9.01 5.96 -4.33
CA PHE A 25 -9.19 5.60 -2.93
C PHE A 25 -7.98 5.97 -2.06
N ILE A 26 -6.76 5.88 -2.61
CA ILE A 26 -5.53 6.38 -1.95
C ILE A 26 -5.64 7.89 -1.75
N ASP A 27 -6.02 8.62 -2.81
CA ASP A 27 -6.13 10.07 -2.79
C ASP A 27 -7.24 10.54 -1.83
N ALA A 28 -8.39 9.87 -1.85
CA ALA A 28 -9.48 10.11 -0.90
C ALA A 28 -9.04 9.89 0.55
N CYS A 29 -8.29 8.81 0.82
CA CYS A 29 -7.78 8.52 2.17
C CYS A 29 -6.77 9.58 2.64
N MET A 30 -5.86 10.05 1.78
CA MET A 30 -4.89 11.10 2.15
C MET A 30 -5.58 12.43 2.39
N ARG A 31 -6.51 12.84 1.52
CA ARG A 31 -7.27 14.08 1.69
C ARG A 31 -8.15 14.04 2.94
N TYR A 32 -8.81 12.91 3.19
CA TYR A 32 -9.56 12.68 4.42
C TYR A 32 -8.68 12.81 5.66
N LEU A 33 -7.51 12.16 5.66
CA LEU A 33 -6.56 12.22 6.76
C LEU A 33 -6.08 13.65 7.01
N THR A 34 -5.70 14.37 5.95
CA THR A 34 -5.25 15.76 6.04
C THR A 34 -6.32 16.68 6.66
N HIS A 35 -7.59 16.43 6.36
CA HIS A 35 -8.70 17.21 6.88
C HIS A 35 -9.07 16.86 8.34
N ASN A 36 -9.09 15.54 8.67
CA ASN A 36 -9.64 15.07 9.95
C ASN A 36 -8.57 14.69 10.98
N GLY A 37 -7.30 14.56 10.60
CA GLY A 37 -6.23 14.16 11.49
C GLY A 37 -6.28 12.70 11.95
N TRP A 38 -7.25 11.92 11.47
CA TRP A 38 -7.43 10.53 11.87
C TRP A 38 -7.98 9.67 10.72
N ILE A 39 -7.57 8.40 10.67
CA ILE A 39 -8.05 7.42 9.70
C ILE A 39 -7.96 6.02 10.30
N THR A 40 -8.81 5.09 9.84
CA THR A 40 -8.84 3.72 10.37
C THR A 40 -7.51 2.98 10.18
N PHE A 41 -7.24 2.01 11.05
CA PHE A 41 -5.99 1.21 11.00
C PHE A 41 -5.77 0.57 9.62
N ARG A 42 -6.80 0.00 9.00
CA ARG A 42 -6.69 -0.63 7.68
C ARG A 42 -6.24 0.36 6.60
N MET A 43 -6.79 1.55 6.62
CA MET A 43 -6.41 2.61 5.67
C MET A 43 -4.99 3.10 5.94
N ARG A 44 -4.55 3.22 7.21
CA ARG A 44 -3.13 3.51 7.56
C ARG A 44 -2.19 2.47 6.97
N ALA A 45 -2.51 1.19 7.13
CA ALA A 45 -1.72 0.09 6.59
C ALA A 45 -1.66 0.12 5.05
N MET A 46 -2.79 0.41 4.39
CA MET A 46 -2.87 0.54 2.94
C MET A 46 -2.05 1.73 2.42
N LEU A 47 -2.18 2.91 3.04
CA LEU A 47 -1.39 4.10 2.67
C LEU A 47 0.11 3.86 2.80
N THR A 48 0.54 3.22 3.89
CA THR A 48 1.94 2.85 4.11
C THR A 48 2.43 1.82 3.10
N SER A 49 1.61 0.81 2.80
CA SER A 49 1.91 -0.21 1.80
C SER A 49 2.08 0.41 0.41
N PHE A 50 1.14 1.26 0.01
CA PHE A 50 1.20 1.94 -1.29
C PHE A 50 2.46 2.82 -1.41
N ALA A 51 2.74 3.67 -0.43
CA ALA A 51 3.96 4.48 -0.42
C ALA A 51 5.23 3.62 -0.52
N SER A 52 5.27 2.49 0.20
CA SER A 52 6.46 1.66 0.29
C SER A 52 6.68 0.74 -0.91
N TYR A 53 5.62 0.16 -1.49
CA TYR A 53 5.75 -0.85 -2.54
C TYR A 53 5.40 -0.32 -3.93
N ASP A 54 4.32 0.46 -4.04
CA ASP A 54 3.91 1.02 -5.34
C ASP A 54 4.79 2.22 -5.70
N LEU A 55 5.01 3.12 -4.76
CA LEU A 55 5.83 4.33 -5.00
C LEU A 55 7.31 4.14 -4.72
N TRP A 56 7.69 3.03 -4.08
CA TRP A 56 9.06 2.71 -3.66
C TRP A 56 9.72 3.80 -2.82
N ILE A 57 8.94 4.40 -1.92
CA ILE A 57 9.39 5.46 -0.99
C ILE A 57 9.97 4.84 0.28
N ASP A 58 11.04 5.45 0.82
CA ASP A 58 11.57 5.07 2.14
C ASP A 58 10.51 5.32 3.21
N TRP A 59 10.31 4.33 4.08
CA TRP A 59 9.29 4.37 5.12
C TRP A 59 9.44 5.53 6.10
N ARG A 60 10.67 6.07 6.27
CA ARG A 60 10.92 7.22 7.14
C ARG A 60 10.34 8.49 6.54
N SER A 61 10.45 8.65 5.21
CA SER A 61 9.90 9.80 4.50
C SER A 61 8.38 9.82 4.55
N SER A 62 7.72 8.71 4.20
CA SER A 62 6.25 8.59 4.32
C SER A 62 5.79 8.63 5.78
N GLY A 63 6.57 8.04 6.69
CA GLY A 63 6.28 8.05 8.12
C GLY A 63 6.31 9.44 8.73
N TYR A 64 7.23 10.30 8.30
CA TYR A 64 7.28 11.68 8.76
C TYR A 64 6.06 12.50 8.31
N VAL A 65 5.59 12.29 7.08
CA VAL A 65 4.35 12.90 6.60
C VAL A 65 3.16 12.46 7.45
N LEU A 66 2.99 11.15 7.66
CA LEU A 66 1.89 10.63 8.46
C LEU A 66 1.96 11.06 9.93
N ALA A 67 3.15 11.15 10.52
CA ALA A 67 3.34 11.61 11.90
C ALA A 67 2.83 13.04 12.12
N LYS A 68 2.96 13.91 11.12
CA LYS A 68 2.42 15.28 11.19
C LYS A 68 0.91 15.35 11.07
N LEU A 69 0.29 14.36 10.42
CA LEU A 69 -1.14 14.36 10.14
C LEU A 69 -1.96 13.65 11.23
N PHE A 70 -1.40 12.68 11.95
CA PHE A 70 -2.13 11.91 12.95
C PHE A 70 -2.26 12.68 14.28
N THR A 71 -3.49 12.97 14.69
CA THR A 71 -3.79 13.54 16.00
C THR A 71 -3.53 12.58 17.17
N ASP A 72 -3.57 11.27 16.88
CA ASP A 72 -3.26 10.18 17.81
C ASP A 72 -1.83 9.64 17.63
N TYR A 73 -0.90 10.49 17.15
CA TYR A 73 0.48 10.10 16.95
C TYR A 73 1.15 9.67 18.25
N GLU A 74 1.68 8.44 18.24
CA GLU A 74 2.50 7.85 19.30
C GLU A 74 3.73 7.19 18.64
N PRO A 75 4.96 7.69 18.92
CA PRO A 75 6.19 7.26 18.23
C PRO A 75 6.44 5.75 18.29
N GLY A 76 6.23 5.14 19.46
CA GLY A 76 6.47 3.71 19.69
C GLY A 76 5.58 2.81 18.83
N ILE A 77 4.34 3.21 18.62
CA ILE A 77 3.39 2.49 17.77
C ILE A 77 3.62 2.85 16.31
N HIS A 78 3.71 4.13 16.00
CA HIS A 78 3.80 4.65 14.65
C HIS A 78 4.97 4.05 13.86
N TYR A 79 6.19 4.20 14.35
CA TYR A 79 7.37 3.72 13.62
C TYR A 79 7.46 2.20 13.54
N SER A 80 7.05 1.48 14.56
CA SER A 80 7.02 0.02 14.54
C SER A 80 6.02 -0.50 13.50
N GLN A 81 4.85 0.11 13.37
CA GLN A 81 3.84 -0.22 12.35
C GLN A 81 4.34 0.10 10.94
N LEU A 82 4.95 1.25 10.73
CA LEU A 82 5.54 1.63 9.44
C LEU A 82 6.62 0.62 9.00
N GLN A 83 7.52 0.25 9.89
CA GLN A 83 8.56 -0.75 9.60
C GLN A 83 7.96 -2.09 9.21
N MET A 84 6.93 -2.53 9.94
CA MET A 84 6.23 -3.77 9.65
C MET A 84 5.54 -3.73 8.28
N GLN A 85 4.76 -2.68 8.01
CA GLN A 85 4.01 -2.54 6.76
C GLN A 85 4.90 -2.32 5.54
N SER A 86 6.05 -1.67 5.69
CA SER A 86 7.03 -1.47 4.62
C SER A 86 7.96 -2.66 4.36
N GLY A 87 7.85 -3.73 5.19
CA GLY A 87 8.59 -4.98 5.03
C GLY A 87 10.07 -4.92 5.40
N VAL A 88 10.48 -3.94 6.24
CA VAL A 88 11.88 -3.76 6.65
C VAL A 88 12.26 -4.43 7.97
N THR A 89 11.31 -5.01 8.69
CA THR A 89 11.57 -5.68 9.98
C THR A 89 12.30 -7.01 9.83
N GLY A 90 12.24 -7.64 8.66
CA GLY A 90 12.88 -8.93 8.41
C GLY A 90 12.15 -10.17 8.94
N ILE A 91 11.22 -10.01 9.88
CA ILE A 91 10.50 -11.10 10.54
C ILE A 91 9.05 -11.26 10.09
N ASN A 92 8.48 -10.24 9.46
CA ASN A 92 7.09 -10.24 9.03
C ASN A 92 6.95 -10.65 7.55
N THR A 93 5.85 -11.33 7.25
CA THR A 93 5.43 -11.58 5.86
C THR A 93 5.11 -10.26 5.16
N LEU A 94 5.50 -10.14 3.90
CA LEU A 94 5.15 -8.97 3.08
C LEU A 94 3.64 -8.88 2.91
N ARG A 95 3.09 -7.73 3.26
CA ARG A 95 1.67 -7.41 3.07
C ARG A 95 1.56 -6.26 2.09
N ILE A 96 1.39 -6.59 0.82
CA ILE A 96 1.18 -5.62 -0.25
C ILE A 96 -0.32 -5.54 -0.51
N TYR A 97 -0.89 -4.39 -0.25
CA TYR A 97 -2.31 -4.14 -0.50
C TYR A 97 -2.52 -3.75 -1.96
N ASN A 98 -3.53 -4.32 -2.59
CA ASN A 98 -3.97 -3.86 -3.90
C ASN A 98 -4.93 -2.67 -3.71
N PRO A 99 -4.58 -1.44 -4.12
CA PRO A 99 -5.38 -0.24 -3.86
C PRO A 99 -6.74 -0.28 -4.55
N ILE A 100 -6.82 -0.91 -5.73
CA ILE A 100 -8.07 -1.03 -6.48
C ILE A 100 -9.02 -2.01 -5.77
N LYS A 101 -8.49 -3.17 -5.35
CA LYS A 101 -9.28 -4.16 -4.59
C LYS A 101 -9.78 -3.57 -3.27
N GLN A 102 -8.92 -2.85 -2.53
CA GLN A 102 -9.32 -2.18 -1.29
C GLN A 102 -10.40 -1.12 -1.54
N SER A 103 -10.29 -0.38 -2.65
CA SER A 103 -11.31 0.58 -3.07
C SER A 103 -12.67 -0.09 -3.29
N MET A 104 -12.72 -1.16 -4.06
CA MET A 104 -13.95 -1.91 -4.36
C MET A 104 -14.56 -2.57 -3.11
N GLU A 105 -13.74 -3.05 -2.18
CA GLU A 105 -14.20 -3.70 -0.94
C GLU A 105 -14.72 -2.72 0.10
N HIS A 106 -14.16 -1.51 0.19
CA HIS A 106 -14.46 -0.56 1.27
C HIS A 106 -15.28 0.66 0.84
N ASP A 107 -15.40 0.90 -0.46
CA ASP A 107 -16.19 2.01 -1.02
C ASP A 107 -16.85 1.60 -2.34
N LYS A 108 -17.62 0.52 -2.31
CA LYS A 108 -18.19 -0.14 -3.51
C LYS A 108 -18.84 0.83 -4.50
N ASP A 109 -19.58 1.81 -3.99
CA ASP A 109 -20.31 2.78 -4.80
C ASP A 109 -19.52 4.07 -5.08
N GLY A 110 -18.30 4.17 -4.52
CA GLY A 110 -17.43 5.33 -4.66
C GLY A 110 -17.90 6.58 -3.89
N ASN A 111 -18.74 6.42 -2.87
CA ASN A 111 -19.29 7.53 -2.11
C ASN A 111 -18.21 8.27 -1.31
N PHE A 112 -17.30 7.54 -0.69
CA PHE A 112 -16.17 8.12 0.01
C PHE A 112 -15.21 8.82 -0.96
N ILE A 113 -14.91 8.18 -2.10
CA ILE A 113 -14.08 8.77 -3.16
C ILE A 113 -14.71 10.08 -3.65
N LYS A 114 -15.99 10.08 -4.03
CA LYS A 114 -16.69 11.27 -4.56
C LYS A 114 -16.71 12.43 -3.55
N LYS A 115 -16.80 12.10 -2.27
CA LYS A 115 -16.79 13.11 -1.19
C LYS A 115 -15.41 13.77 -1.06
N TRP A 116 -14.31 13.00 -1.13
CA TRP A 116 -12.97 13.50 -0.84
C TRP A 116 -12.15 13.81 -2.08
N VAL A 117 -12.62 13.38 -3.25
CA VAL A 117 -12.06 13.70 -4.57
C VAL A 117 -13.18 14.26 -5.44
N PRO A 118 -13.60 15.52 -5.20
CA PRO A 118 -14.75 16.11 -5.86
C PRO A 118 -14.63 16.20 -7.39
N GLU A 119 -13.41 16.14 -7.92
CA GLU A 119 -13.13 16.03 -9.35
C GLU A 119 -13.78 14.80 -9.98
N LEU A 120 -13.96 13.73 -9.19
CA LEU A 120 -14.53 12.45 -9.63
C LEU A 120 -16.03 12.31 -9.35
N LYS A 121 -16.70 13.36 -8.85
CA LYS A 121 -18.10 13.29 -8.39
C LYS A 121 -19.09 12.80 -9.43
N ASN A 122 -18.86 13.10 -10.73
CA ASN A 122 -19.74 12.74 -11.82
C ASN A 122 -19.42 11.36 -12.42
N ILE A 123 -18.33 10.72 -12.00
CA ILE A 123 -17.93 9.42 -12.53
C ILE A 123 -18.82 8.32 -11.94
N PRO A 124 -19.39 7.43 -12.77
CA PRO A 124 -20.20 6.32 -12.28
C PRO A 124 -19.36 5.30 -11.51
N SER A 125 -20.02 4.52 -10.64
CA SER A 125 -19.36 3.51 -9.80
C SER A 125 -18.57 2.47 -10.60
N SER A 126 -18.97 2.20 -11.84
CA SER A 126 -18.24 1.29 -12.74
C SER A 126 -16.82 1.75 -13.10
N PHE A 127 -16.53 3.05 -13.03
CA PHE A 127 -15.22 3.63 -13.37
C PHE A 127 -14.55 4.34 -12.20
N ILE A 128 -15.27 4.56 -11.08
CA ILE A 128 -14.77 5.39 -9.97
C ILE A 128 -13.48 4.84 -9.34
N HIS A 129 -13.27 3.52 -9.37
CA HIS A 129 -12.10 2.86 -8.83
C HIS A 129 -10.90 2.86 -9.77
N GLU A 130 -11.17 2.95 -11.08
CA GLU A 130 -10.18 2.89 -12.15
C GLU A 130 -10.54 3.88 -13.27
N PRO A 131 -10.57 5.19 -13.01
CA PRO A 131 -11.01 6.19 -13.97
C PRO A 131 -10.18 6.23 -15.27
N TRP A 132 -8.94 5.74 -15.23
CA TRP A 132 -8.07 5.59 -16.39
C TRP A 132 -8.56 4.58 -17.44
N LYS A 133 -9.59 3.81 -17.14
CA LYS A 133 -10.26 2.92 -18.10
C LYS A 133 -11.29 3.64 -18.96
N MET A 134 -11.62 4.89 -18.65
CA MET A 134 -12.53 5.70 -19.47
C MET A 134 -11.86 6.16 -20.76
N ASN A 135 -12.56 6.01 -21.88
CA ASN A 135 -12.15 6.63 -23.14
C ASN A 135 -12.42 8.16 -23.13
N SER A 136 -11.95 8.87 -24.16
CA SER A 136 -12.08 10.33 -24.25
C SER A 136 -13.53 10.82 -24.26
N GLU A 137 -14.45 10.09 -24.88
CA GLU A 137 -15.88 10.41 -24.91
C GLU A 137 -16.49 10.34 -23.52
N MET A 138 -16.18 9.28 -22.75
CA MET A 138 -16.61 9.12 -21.37
C MET A 138 -16.06 10.22 -20.46
N GLN A 139 -14.77 10.56 -20.61
CA GLN A 139 -14.14 11.65 -19.85
C GLN A 139 -14.85 12.98 -20.11
N SER A 140 -15.17 13.28 -21.36
CA SER A 140 -15.94 14.48 -21.73
C SER A 140 -17.36 14.44 -21.18
N LYS A 141 -18.07 13.29 -21.30
CA LYS A 141 -19.43 13.08 -20.79
C LYS A 141 -19.50 13.31 -19.28
N TYR A 142 -18.55 12.79 -18.52
CA TYR A 142 -18.51 12.92 -17.05
C TYR A 142 -17.78 14.17 -16.58
N LYS A 143 -17.32 15.04 -17.48
CA LYS A 143 -16.62 16.30 -17.19
C LYS A 143 -15.42 16.10 -16.27
N CYS A 144 -14.62 15.09 -16.56
CA CYS A 144 -13.38 14.77 -15.85
C CYS A 144 -12.34 14.27 -16.85
N ILE A 145 -11.46 15.16 -17.25
CA ILE A 145 -10.36 14.86 -18.18
C ILE A 145 -9.13 14.44 -17.37
N LEU A 146 -8.70 13.21 -17.57
CA LEU A 146 -7.52 12.68 -16.88
C LEU A 146 -6.25 13.37 -17.38
N GLY A 147 -5.36 13.68 -16.45
CA GLY A 147 -4.17 14.48 -16.70
C GLY A 147 -4.41 16.00 -16.62
N LYS A 148 -5.68 16.45 -16.59
CA LYS A 148 -6.05 17.85 -16.43
C LYS A 148 -6.85 18.09 -15.14
N ASP A 149 -8.02 17.48 -15.03
CA ASP A 149 -8.92 17.66 -13.88
C ASP A 149 -8.57 16.72 -12.72
N TYR A 150 -8.16 15.50 -13.04
CA TYR A 150 -7.66 14.52 -12.09
C TYR A 150 -6.42 13.83 -12.69
N PRO A 151 -5.36 13.53 -11.90
CA PRO A 151 -4.13 12.96 -12.43
C PRO A 151 -4.31 11.56 -13.00
N ASN A 152 -3.49 11.21 -13.98
CA ASN A 152 -3.29 9.82 -14.35
C ASN A 152 -2.57 9.07 -13.23
N PRO A 153 -2.72 7.73 -13.14
CA PRO A 153 -1.94 6.93 -12.20
C PRO A 153 -0.44 7.18 -12.38
N ILE A 154 0.24 7.58 -11.28
CA ILE A 154 1.67 7.89 -11.31
C ILE A 154 2.56 6.64 -11.41
N VAL A 155 1.99 5.46 -11.24
CA VAL A 155 2.63 4.15 -11.40
C VAL A 155 1.62 3.14 -11.95
N GLU A 156 2.11 2.10 -12.61
CA GLU A 156 1.32 0.89 -12.88
C GLU A 156 1.48 -0.09 -11.72
N HIS A 157 0.36 -0.43 -11.04
CA HIS A 157 0.37 -1.22 -9.81
C HIS A 157 1.06 -2.57 -9.95
N LYS A 158 0.75 -3.33 -11.01
CA LYS A 158 1.29 -4.68 -11.18
C LYS A 158 2.81 -4.66 -11.38
N GLU A 159 3.29 -3.71 -12.18
CA GLU A 159 4.73 -3.53 -12.44
C GLU A 159 5.46 -3.05 -11.19
N ALA A 160 4.89 -2.08 -10.46
CA ALA A 160 5.44 -1.57 -9.22
C ALA A 160 5.57 -2.68 -8.17
N VAL A 161 4.53 -3.51 -7.99
CA VAL A 161 4.56 -4.65 -7.05
C VAL A 161 5.56 -5.72 -7.49
N LYS A 162 5.66 -6.01 -8.78
CA LYS A 162 6.67 -6.94 -9.31
C LYS A 162 8.07 -6.45 -8.99
N PHE A 163 8.37 -5.20 -9.33
CA PHE A 163 9.64 -4.54 -9.00
C PHE A 163 9.96 -4.59 -7.51
N ALA A 164 9.00 -4.24 -6.66
CA ALA A 164 9.18 -4.25 -5.21
C ALA A 164 9.51 -5.66 -4.68
N ARG A 165 8.81 -6.69 -5.16
CA ARG A 165 9.06 -8.10 -4.78
C ARG A 165 10.43 -8.57 -5.21
N GLU A 166 10.88 -8.23 -6.41
CA GLU A 166 12.21 -8.56 -6.92
C GLU A 166 13.31 -7.92 -6.06
N LYS A 167 13.21 -6.61 -5.80
CA LYS A 167 14.18 -5.89 -4.95
C LYS A 167 14.26 -6.45 -3.54
N ILE A 168 13.12 -6.75 -2.93
CA ILE A 168 13.07 -7.35 -1.59
C ILE A 168 13.61 -8.79 -1.60
N SER A 169 13.32 -9.56 -2.63
CA SER A 169 13.86 -10.92 -2.78
C SER A 169 15.38 -10.92 -2.86
N ILE A 170 15.96 -10.00 -3.65
CA ILE A 170 17.41 -9.83 -3.75
C ILE A 170 17.99 -9.47 -2.37
N ALA A 171 17.43 -8.47 -1.69
CA ALA A 171 17.89 -8.06 -0.37
C ALA A 171 17.80 -9.18 0.68
N ARG A 172 16.79 -10.07 0.58
CA ARG A 172 16.62 -11.21 1.50
C ARG A 172 17.56 -12.38 1.24
N LYS A 173 18.18 -12.45 0.06
CA LYS A 173 19.19 -13.49 -0.27
C LYS A 173 20.55 -13.17 0.29
N ASP A 174 20.81 -11.92 0.69
CA ASP A 174 22.06 -11.50 1.29
C ASP A 174 22.31 -12.22 2.63
N ASN A 175 23.53 -12.73 2.82
CA ASN A 175 23.93 -13.42 4.04
C ASN A 175 23.90 -12.50 5.28
N ASP A 176 24.26 -11.24 5.13
CA ASP A 176 24.19 -10.24 6.20
C ASP A 176 22.75 -9.98 6.62
N TYR A 177 21.81 -9.95 5.66
CA TYR A 177 20.38 -9.88 5.96
C TYR A 177 19.90 -11.05 6.81
N ARG A 178 20.30 -12.29 6.48
CA ARG A 178 19.90 -13.49 7.23
C ARG A 178 20.40 -13.44 8.67
N LEU A 179 21.65 -13.05 8.87
CA LEU A 179 22.23 -12.91 10.22
C LEU A 179 21.50 -11.85 11.04
N LYS A 180 21.24 -10.69 10.46
CA LYS A 180 20.50 -9.60 11.12
C LYS A 180 19.05 -9.99 11.40
N SER A 181 18.36 -10.64 10.45
CA SER A 181 16.99 -11.12 10.59
C SER A 181 16.87 -12.14 11.74
N ASN A 182 17.80 -13.09 11.85
CA ASN A 182 17.83 -14.06 12.95
C ASN A 182 18.04 -13.40 14.31
N LYS A 183 18.92 -12.40 14.41
CA LYS A 183 19.08 -11.62 15.65
C LYS A 183 17.79 -10.91 16.06
N VAL A 184 17.09 -10.28 15.10
CA VAL A 184 15.80 -9.61 15.35
C VAL A 184 14.73 -10.63 15.75
N PHE A 185 14.66 -11.78 15.06
CA PHE A 185 13.72 -12.85 15.38
C PHE A 185 13.93 -13.40 16.79
N ASN A 186 15.18 -13.67 17.20
CA ASN A 186 15.49 -14.18 18.52
C ASN A 186 15.12 -13.18 19.63
N LYS A 187 15.22 -11.88 19.35
CA LYS A 187 14.89 -10.81 20.31
C LYS A 187 13.39 -10.50 20.39
N HIS A 188 12.69 -10.49 19.25
CA HIS A 188 11.34 -9.96 19.12
C HIS A 188 10.33 -10.93 18.49
N GLY A 189 10.78 -12.09 18.02
CA GLY A 189 9.90 -13.10 17.41
C GLY A 189 8.96 -13.74 18.42
N SER A 190 7.83 -14.24 17.95
CA SER A 190 6.89 -14.99 18.78
C SER A 190 7.53 -16.25 19.34
N ARG A 191 7.38 -16.49 20.64
CA ARG A 191 7.81 -17.73 21.30
C ARG A 191 6.88 -18.92 21.02
N SER A 192 5.81 -18.73 20.25
CA SER A 192 4.94 -19.83 19.85
C SER A 192 5.74 -20.78 18.96
N LYS A 193 5.87 -22.05 19.37
CA LYS A 193 6.50 -23.10 18.57
C LYS A 193 5.85 -23.13 17.21
N THR A 194 6.64 -22.93 16.16
CA THR A 194 6.22 -23.12 14.76
C THR A 194 5.57 -24.50 14.69
N ARG A 195 4.27 -24.56 14.35
CA ARG A 195 3.63 -25.82 13.97
C ARG A 195 4.45 -26.39 12.82
N SER A 196 5.16 -27.50 13.08
CA SER A 196 5.85 -28.23 12.02
C SER A 196 4.83 -28.48 10.91
N THR A 197 5.12 -28.05 9.72
CA THR A 197 4.39 -28.45 8.53
C THR A 197 4.46 -29.97 8.45
N LYS A 198 3.44 -30.65 8.92
CA LYS A 198 3.22 -32.06 8.61
C LYS A 198 3.14 -32.13 7.10
N THR A 199 4.16 -32.73 6.48
CA THR A 199 4.15 -33.19 5.10
C THR A 199 2.83 -33.95 4.92
N ARG A 200 1.96 -33.47 4.04
CA ARG A 200 0.78 -34.20 3.59
C ARG A 200 1.30 -35.42 2.82
N THR A 201 1.38 -36.53 3.50
CA THR A 201 1.46 -37.83 2.85
C THR A 201 0.15 -38.03 2.10
N THR A 202 0.23 -38.02 0.79
CA THR A 202 -0.84 -38.44 -0.12
C THR A 202 -1.24 -39.86 0.23
N SER A 203 -2.37 -40.03 0.95
CA SER A 203 -3.03 -41.31 1.06
C SER A 203 -3.56 -41.68 -0.31
N LYS A 204 -2.99 -42.73 -0.93
CA LYS A 204 -3.59 -43.45 -2.05
C LYS A 204 -5.01 -43.85 -1.65
N GLN A 205 -6.01 -43.35 -2.37
CA GLN A 205 -7.35 -43.92 -2.36
C GLN A 205 -7.24 -45.34 -2.94
N LEU A 206 -7.51 -46.33 -2.10
CA LEU A 206 -7.81 -47.68 -2.53
C LEU A 206 -9.19 -47.64 -3.21
N GLU A 207 -9.21 -47.97 -4.49
CA GLU A 207 -10.39 -48.37 -5.21
C GLU A 207 -10.94 -49.64 -4.55
N LEU A 208 -12.20 -49.60 -4.14
CA LEU A 208 -13.01 -50.78 -3.79
C LEU A 208 -14.10 -50.92 -4.82
N ILE A 209 -14.10 -52.06 -5.41
CA ILE A 209 -15.02 -52.76 -6.32
C ILE A 209 -16.48 -52.56 -5.98
#